data_2c7568be99fccd80f5bcbb574a90b8b2
#
_entry.id   2c7568be99fccd80f5bcbb574a90b8b2
#
_cell.length_a   1.000
_cell.length_b   1.000
_cell.length_c   1.000
_cell.angle_alpha   90.00
_cell.angle_beta   90.00
_cell.angle_gamma   90.00
#
_symmetry.space_group_name_H-M   'P 1'
#
loop_
_entity.id
_entity.type
_entity.pdbx_description
1 polymer ?
#
loop_
_entity_poly.entity_id
_entity_poly.type
_entity_poly.pdbx_seq_one_letter_code
_entity_poly.pdbx_strand_id
1 'polypeptide(L)'
;AEGKAAGPLDKLKGSTLDKDLLHDVSGSVNPGSVLAILGPSGAGKTTLLNMLTLEKKGGVPQGHIRVDGAPFTLHKYNETAASVEQFDTLWASLTVKDHLVHAVRLYQPQLDAAARDAAIQDLIKSVGLEDQQDVKAGNEFMRGLSGGNKRRLSIAVALAKRPSVLFLDEPTSGVDSASAVMIMSFLKKIAEARSIIIVCTIHQPPASVFAGFDNCMVLSMGRVAYFGKADSMGEYFASIGNTPPPDTNIAEFVLDLVNTDFTPE
;
A
#
# COMPACT_ATOMS: atom_id res chain seq x y z
N ALA A 1 -10.82 -50.24 -34.18
CA ALA A 1 -10.81 -48.92 -33.54
C ALA A 1 -9.60 -48.88 -32.65
N GLU A 2 -8.51 -48.30 -33.18
CA GLU A 2 -7.22 -48.14 -32.46
C GLU A 2 -7.31 -47.03 -31.46
N GLY A 3 -7.07 -47.36 -30.18
CA GLY A 3 -6.92 -46.36 -29.10
C GLY A 3 -5.58 -45.65 -29.27
N LYS A 4 -5.63 -44.32 -29.52
CA LYS A 4 -4.46 -43.43 -29.44
C LYS A 4 -3.94 -43.39 -28.00
N ALA A 5 -2.73 -43.92 -27.81
CA ALA A 5 -2.01 -43.73 -26.55
C ALA A 5 -1.74 -42.25 -26.31
N ALA A 6 -2.11 -41.72 -25.13
CA ALA A 6 -1.84 -40.37 -24.71
C ALA A 6 -0.32 -40.11 -24.68
N GLY A 7 0.12 -39.05 -25.32
CA GLY A 7 1.54 -38.68 -25.43
C GLY A 7 2.12 -38.21 -24.08
N PRO A 8 3.47 -38.19 -23.95
CA PRO A 8 4.15 -37.80 -22.70
C PRO A 8 3.80 -36.39 -22.19
N LEU A 9 3.29 -35.50 -23.02
CA LEU A 9 2.88 -34.11 -22.68
C LEU A 9 1.52 -34.03 -22.00
N ASP A 10 0.65 -35.06 -22.12
CA ASP A 10 -0.63 -35.10 -21.41
C ASP A 10 -0.50 -35.44 -19.91
N LYS A 11 0.65 -35.99 -19.49
CA LYS A 11 0.96 -36.29 -18.10
C LYS A 11 1.54 -35.10 -17.31
N LEU A 12 1.85 -33.98 -17.99
CA LEU A 12 2.34 -32.76 -17.39
C LEU A 12 1.24 -31.76 -17.02
N LYS A 13 -0.03 -32.07 -17.29
CA LYS A 13 -1.15 -31.39 -16.63
C LYS A 13 -1.30 -31.97 -15.22
N GLY A 14 -0.30 -31.66 -14.38
CA GLY A 14 -0.46 -31.79 -12.94
C GLY A 14 -1.73 -31.04 -12.53
N SER A 15 -2.58 -31.67 -11.76
CA SER A 15 -3.72 -31.03 -11.10
C SER A 15 -3.20 -29.75 -10.45
N THR A 16 -3.53 -28.59 -11.01
CA THR A 16 -3.39 -27.33 -10.30
C THR A 16 -4.35 -27.45 -9.12
N LEU A 17 -3.81 -27.86 -7.95
CA LEU A 17 -4.53 -27.78 -6.71
C LEU A 17 -4.78 -26.28 -6.49
N ASP A 18 -6.04 -25.88 -6.54
CA ASP A 18 -6.42 -24.53 -6.15
C ASP A 18 -5.96 -24.33 -4.70
N LYS A 19 -5.02 -23.42 -4.51
CA LYS A 19 -4.48 -23.09 -3.18
C LYS A 19 -5.11 -21.79 -2.73
N ASP A 20 -5.83 -21.83 -1.62
CA ASP A 20 -6.29 -20.62 -0.96
C ASP A 20 -5.09 -19.85 -0.43
N LEU A 21 -4.94 -18.60 -0.88
CA LEU A 21 -3.85 -17.71 -0.46
C LEU A 21 -4.25 -16.82 0.74
N LEU A 22 -5.54 -16.56 0.90
CA LEU A 22 -6.12 -15.79 2.01
C LEU A 22 -7.30 -16.54 2.59
N HIS A 23 -7.40 -16.56 3.92
CA HIS A 23 -8.40 -17.31 4.66
C HIS A 23 -9.15 -16.37 5.62
N ASP A 24 -10.43 -16.11 5.36
CA ASP A 24 -11.35 -15.38 6.24
C ASP A 24 -10.81 -14.02 6.74
N VAL A 25 -10.11 -13.29 5.85
CA VAL A 25 -9.58 -11.97 6.17
C VAL A 25 -10.72 -10.97 6.26
N SER A 26 -10.91 -10.37 7.43
CA SER A 26 -11.95 -9.37 7.70
C SER A 26 -11.35 -8.17 8.42
N GLY A 27 -11.91 -6.97 8.16
CA GLY A 27 -11.48 -5.74 8.81
C GLY A 27 -12.31 -4.54 8.35
N SER A 28 -12.20 -3.43 9.06
CA SER A 28 -12.83 -2.16 8.71
C SER A 28 -11.92 -0.98 9.06
N VAL A 29 -11.90 0.04 8.22
CA VAL A 29 -11.05 1.23 8.38
C VAL A 29 -11.94 2.46 8.27
N ASN A 30 -11.76 3.41 9.18
CA ASN A 30 -12.49 4.67 9.20
C ASN A 30 -11.82 5.72 8.30
N PRO A 31 -12.60 6.65 7.72
CA PRO A 31 -12.04 7.80 7.03
C PRO A 31 -11.06 8.60 7.91
N GLY A 32 -10.01 9.13 7.31
CA GLY A 32 -8.99 9.91 8.02
C GLY A 32 -7.95 9.07 8.74
N SER A 33 -7.89 7.76 8.53
CA SER A 33 -6.94 6.88 9.21
C SER A 33 -6.01 6.13 8.25
N VAL A 34 -4.86 5.72 8.79
CA VAL A 34 -3.83 4.94 8.10
C VAL A 34 -3.82 3.51 8.65
N LEU A 35 -4.11 2.53 7.79
CA LEU A 35 -3.98 1.10 8.08
C LEU A 35 -2.67 0.56 7.52
N ALA A 36 -1.86 -0.05 8.37
CA ALA A 36 -0.71 -0.85 7.95
C ALA A 36 -1.08 -2.34 7.86
N ILE A 37 -0.77 -2.98 6.73
CA ILE A 37 -0.82 -4.43 6.56
C ILE A 37 0.60 -4.96 6.76
N LEU A 38 0.83 -5.67 7.85
CA LEU A 38 2.10 -6.24 8.28
C LEU A 38 2.10 -7.75 8.09
N GLY A 39 3.26 -8.35 8.05
CA GLY A 39 3.43 -9.80 7.99
C GLY A 39 4.78 -10.18 7.40
N PRO A 40 5.28 -11.40 7.66
CA PRO A 40 6.50 -11.90 7.05
C PRO A 40 6.38 -12.00 5.51
N SER A 41 7.48 -12.33 4.86
CA SER A 41 7.45 -12.61 3.42
C SER A 41 6.51 -13.79 3.14
N GLY A 42 5.72 -13.72 2.07
CA GLY A 42 4.76 -14.77 1.75
C GLY A 42 3.47 -14.80 2.59
N ALA A 43 3.31 -13.92 3.59
CA ALA A 43 2.12 -13.88 4.46
C ALA A 43 0.80 -13.53 3.74
N GLY A 44 0.86 -13.03 2.48
CA GLY A 44 -0.32 -12.66 1.70
C GLY A 44 -0.60 -11.16 1.60
N LYS A 45 0.32 -10.27 2.06
CA LYS A 45 0.13 -8.81 2.06
C LYS A 45 -0.21 -8.23 0.68
N THR A 46 0.65 -8.48 -0.30
CA THR A 46 0.44 -8.02 -1.70
C THR A 46 -0.78 -8.69 -2.32
N THR A 47 -1.07 -9.95 -1.97
CA THR A 47 -2.29 -10.64 -2.42
C THR A 47 -3.54 -9.92 -1.89
N LEU A 48 -3.57 -9.58 -0.60
CA LEU A 48 -4.68 -8.82 -0.02
C LEU A 48 -4.80 -7.43 -0.65
N LEU A 49 -3.68 -6.71 -0.83
CA LEU A 49 -3.69 -5.40 -1.47
C LEU A 49 -4.25 -5.47 -2.90
N ASN A 50 -3.81 -6.46 -3.70
CA ASN A 50 -4.32 -6.68 -5.05
C ASN A 50 -5.82 -7.00 -5.07
N MET A 51 -6.34 -7.73 -4.09
CA MET A 51 -7.78 -7.96 -3.95
C MET A 51 -8.53 -6.67 -3.61
N LEU A 52 -7.99 -5.84 -2.72
CA LEU A 52 -8.57 -4.55 -2.34
C LEU A 52 -8.54 -3.53 -3.49
N THR A 53 -7.51 -3.57 -4.34
CA THR A 53 -7.41 -2.74 -5.56
C THR A 53 -8.19 -3.32 -6.74
N LEU A 54 -8.83 -4.47 -6.57
CA LEU A 54 -9.58 -5.19 -7.60
C LEU A 54 -8.72 -5.57 -8.82
N GLU A 55 -7.42 -5.70 -8.62
CA GLU A 55 -6.50 -6.13 -9.66
C GLU A 55 -6.61 -7.63 -9.93
N LYS A 56 -6.76 -7.97 -11.22
CA LYS A 56 -6.83 -9.38 -11.66
C LYS A 56 -5.42 -9.94 -11.86
N LYS A 57 -4.70 -10.20 -10.78
CA LYS A 57 -3.36 -10.83 -10.82
C LYS A 57 -3.40 -12.36 -10.61
N GLY A 58 -4.47 -13.01 -11.03
CA GLY A 58 -4.69 -14.46 -10.86
C GLY A 58 -5.57 -14.79 -9.65
N GLY A 59 -6.07 -16.02 -9.63
CA GLY A 59 -6.97 -16.49 -8.59
C GLY A 59 -8.43 -16.01 -8.72
N VAL A 60 -9.30 -16.59 -7.90
CA VAL A 60 -10.72 -16.25 -7.84
C VAL A 60 -10.98 -15.56 -6.50
N PRO A 61 -11.27 -14.25 -6.49
CA PRO A 61 -11.58 -13.55 -5.25
C PRO A 61 -12.92 -14.03 -4.69
N GLN A 62 -12.95 -14.30 -3.38
CA GLN A 62 -14.16 -14.61 -2.63
C GLN A 62 -14.34 -13.57 -1.52
N GLY A 63 -15.59 -13.32 -1.12
CA GLY A 63 -15.90 -12.34 -0.09
C GLY A 63 -16.45 -11.03 -0.62
N HIS A 64 -16.50 -10.01 0.23
CA HIS A 64 -17.13 -8.73 -0.07
C HIS A 64 -16.28 -7.56 0.40
N ILE A 65 -16.03 -6.61 -0.50
CA ILE A 65 -15.41 -5.32 -0.17
C ILE A 65 -16.52 -4.27 -0.26
N ARG A 66 -16.59 -3.39 0.73
CA ARG A 66 -17.58 -2.31 0.78
C ARG A 66 -16.91 -0.98 1.14
N VAL A 67 -17.40 0.09 0.54
CA VAL A 67 -17.03 1.47 0.91
C VAL A 67 -18.33 2.21 1.17
N ASP A 68 -18.45 2.85 2.33
CA ASP A 68 -19.67 3.53 2.80
C ASP A 68 -20.91 2.61 2.74
N GLY A 69 -20.74 1.32 3.10
CA GLY A 69 -21.80 0.32 3.10
C GLY A 69 -22.18 -0.23 1.72
N ALA A 70 -21.75 0.38 0.63
CA ALA A 70 -22.01 -0.05 -0.74
C ALA A 70 -20.91 -1.00 -1.27
N PRO A 71 -21.23 -1.94 -2.18
CA PRO A 71 -20.22 -2.79 -2.81
C PRO A 71 -19.14 -1.96 -3.52
N PHE A 72 -17.87 -2.32 -3.27
CA PHE A 72 -16.73 -1.69 -3.91
C PHE A 72 -16.44 -2.39 -5.24
N THR A 73 -16.97 -1.82 -6.32
CA THR A 73 -16.81 -2.33 -7.68
C THR A 73 -15.66 -1.67 -8.41
N LEU A 74 -15.19 -2.23 -9.54
CA LEU A 74 -14.15 -1.63 -10.37
C LEU A 74 -14.53 -0.20 -10.83
N HIS A 75 -15.81 0.04 -11.13
CA HIS A 75 -16.30 1.39 -11.46
C HIS A 75 -16.09 2.34 -10.28
N LYS A 76 -16.50 1.93 -9.07
CA LYS A 76 -16.32 2.73 -7.85
C LYS A 76 -14.83 2.94 -7.52
N TYR A 77 -13.99 1.92 -7.69
CA TYR A 77 -12.53 2.05 -7.56
C TYR A 77 -11.98 3.13 -8.51
N ASN A 78 -12.38 3.07 -9.79
CA ASN A 78 -11.93 4.04 -10.77
C ASN A 78 -12.39 5.48 -10.48
N GLU A 79 -13.48 5.67 -9.77
CA GLU A 79 -13.95 6.99 -9.36
C GLU A 79 -13.28 7.49 -8.06
N THR A 80 -13.13 6.63 -7.06
CA THR A 80 -12.89 7.06 -5.68
C THR A 80 -11.61 6.53 -5.06
N ALA A 81 -10.86 5.66 -5.73
CA ALA A 81 -9.62 5.12 -5.20
C ALA A 81 -8.43 5.37 -6.12
N ALA A 82 -7.24 5.36 -5.55
CA ALA A 82 -5.99 5.36 -6.28
C ALA A 82 -5.02 4.37 -5.64
N SER A 83 -4.05 3.87 -6.43
CA SER A 83 -2.97 3.01 -5.93
C SER A 83 -1.61 3.55 -6.36
N VAL A 84 -0.61 3.31 -5.52
CA VAL A 84 0.81 3.56 -5.81
C VAL A 84 1.54 2.23 -5.62
N GLU A 85 2.17 1.75 -6.68
CA GLU A 85 2.92 0.51 -6.67
C GLU A 85 4.24 0.65 -5.89
N GLN A 86 4.90 -0.46 -5.60
CA GLN A 86 6.18 -0.51 -4.90
C GLN A 86 7.28 0.27 -5.64
N PHE A 87 7.30 0.20 -6.96
CA PHE A 87 8.28 0.91 -7.81
C PHE A 87 7.67 2.16 -8.45
N ASP A 88 8.40 3.27 -8.37
CA ASP A 88 7.94 4.54 -8.92
C ASP A 88 8.07 4.55 -10.45
N THR A 89 6.95 4.71 -11.15
CA THR A 89 6.86 4.77 -12.62
C THR A 89 6.81 6.23 -13.11
N LEU A 90 7.83 7.02 -12.76
CA LEU A 90 7.91 8.44 -13.13
C LEU A 90 8.67 8.63 -14.44
N TRP A 91 8.27 9.63 -15.23
CA TRP A 91 8.97 10.00 -16.45
C TRP A 91 10.21 10.83 -16.12
N ALA A 92 11.39 10.24 -16.34
CA ALA A 92 12.66 10.81 -15.92
C ALA A 92 12.94 12.23 -16.41
N SER A 93 12.44 12.59 -17.60
CA SER A 93 12.63 13.90 -18.24
C SER A 93 11.71 14.99 -17.73
N LEU A 94 10.62 14.65 -17.06
CA LEU A 94 9.64 15.60 -16.55
C LEU A 94 10.02 16.09 -15.15
N THR A 95 9.68 17.35 -14.85
CA THR A 95 9.82 17.94 -13.52
C THR A 95 8.69 17.47 -12.59
N VAL A 96 8.81 17.73 -11.28
CA VAL A 96 7.71 17.53 -10.31
C VAL A 96 6.45 18.25 -10.79
N LYS A 97 6.58 19.53 -11.16
CA LYS A 97 5.47 20.34 -11.64
C LYS A 97 4.83 19.76 -12.90
N ASP A 98 5.64 19.32 -13.88
CA ASP A 98 5.12 18.74 -15.12
C ASP A 98 4.27 17.49 -14.86
N HIS A 99 4.73 16.58 -13.98
CA HIS A 99 3.95 15.40 -13.60
C HIS A 99 2.59 15.78 -13.04
N LEU A 100 2.56 16.77 -12.15
CA LEU A 100 1.30 17.20 -11.53
C LEU A 100 0.41 17.99 -12.50
N VAL A 101 0.98 18.75 -13.42
CA VAL A 101 0.22 19.38 -14.52
C VAL A 101 -0.50 18.32 -15.34
N HIS A 102 0.19 17.25 -15.73
CA HIS A 102 -0.42 16.15 -16.48
C HIS A 102 -1.48 15.42 -15.65
N ALA A 103 -1.18 15.09 -14.40
CA ALA A 103 -2.11 14.38 -13.52
C ALA A 103 -3.39 15.20 -13.26
N VAL A 104 -3.27 16.48 -12.91
CA VAL A 104 -4.44 17.34 -12.65
C VAL A 104 -5.26 17.55 -13.91
N ARG A 105 -4.64 17.72 -15.08
CA ARG A 105 -5.38 17.81 -16.35
C ARG A 105 -6.16 16.55 -16.69
N LEU A 106 -5.60 15.38 -16.38
CA LEU A 106 -6.23 14.09 -16.64
C LEU A 106 -7.39 13.81 -15.67
N TYR A 107 -7.16 14.02 -14.38
CA TYR A 107 -8.14 13.64 -13.35
C TYR A 107 -9.15 14.74 -13.02
N GLN A 108 -8.84 16.00 -13.31
CA GLN A 108 -9.68 17.16 -13.02
C GLN A 108 -9.85 18.07 -14.25
N PRO A 109 -10.34 17.54 -15.39
CA PRO A 109 -10.41 18.29 -16.65
C PRO A 109 -11.35 19.50 -16.60
N GLN A 110 -12.28 19.53 -15.63
CA GLN A 110 -13.27 20.60 -15.42
C GLN A 110 -12.67 21.88 -14.82
N LEU A 111 -11.44 21.82 -14.27
CA LEU A 111 -10.82 22.99 -13.66
C LEU A 111 -10.36 23.99 -14.72
N ASP A 112 -10.63 25.28 -14.50
CA ASP A 112 -10.03 26.36 -15.25
C ASP A 112 -8.51 26.48 -14.96
N ALA A 113 -7.82 27.40 -15.64
CA ALA A 113 -6.38 27.55 -15.51
C ALA A 113 -5.96 27.94 -14.08
N ALA A 114 -6.66 28.90 -13.46
CA ALA A 114 -6.33 29.38 -12.14
C ALA A 114 -6.57 28.32 -11.06
N ALA A 115 -7.71 27.62 -11.10
CA ALA A 115 -8.03 26.53 -10.18
C ALA A 115 -7.07 25.33 -10.35
N ARG A 116 -6.63 25.07 -11.58
CA ARG A 116 -5.64 24.04 -11.87
C ARG A 116 -4.29 24.37 -11.25
N ASP A 117 -3.79 25.59 -11.44
CA ASP A 117 -2.53 26.02 -10.86
C ASP A 117 -2.58 25.98 -9.32
N ALA A 118 -3.68 26.40 -8.73
CA ALA A 118 -3.90 26.29 -7.28
C ALA A 118 -3.87 24.84 -6.80
N ALA A 119 -4.53 23.92 -7.51
CA ALA A 119 -4.54 22.48 -7.17
C ALA A 119 -3.13 21.86 -7.28
N ILE A 120 -2.34 22.25 -8.28
CA ILE A 120 -0.95 21.79 -8.43
C ILE A 120 -0.09 22.28 -7.27
N GLN A 121 -0.19 23.57 -6.91
CA GLN A 121 0.56 24.13 -5.78
C GLN A 121 0.18 23.49 -4.43
N ASP A 122 -1.12 23.20 -4.22
CA ASP A 122 -1.59 22.48 -3.03
C ASP A 122 -1.01 21.06 -2.96
N LEU A 123 -0.95 20.34 -4.08
CA LEU A 123 -0.32 19.02 -4.14
C LEU A 123 1.18 19.09 -3.83
N ILE A 124 1.93 20.01 -4.46
CA ILE A 124 3.37 20.20 -4.21
C ILE A 124 3.61 20.47 -2.72
N LYS A 125 2.86 21.40 -2.14
CA LYS A 125 2.96 21.76 -0.73
C LYS A 125 2.59 20.59 0.19
N SER A 126 1.53 19.86 -0.12
CA SER A 126 1.05 18.75 0.71
C SER A 126 2.08 17.63 0.85
N VAL A 127 2.98 17.45 -0.12
CA VAL A 127 4.05 16.45 -0.08
C VAL A 127 5.43 17.05 0.21
N GLY A 128 5.54 18.37 0.45
CA GLY A 128 6.77 19.06 0.80
C GLY A 128 7.83 19.01 -0.33
N LEU A 129 7.41 19.31 -1.56
CA LEU A 129 8.29 19.33 -2.73
C LEU A 129 8.41 20.73 -3.36
N GLU A 130 8.14 21.80 -2.60
CA GLU A 130 8.15 23.19 -3.08
C GLU A 130 9.52 23.57 -3.68
N ASP A 131 10.62 23.21 -3.00
CA ASP A 131 11.98 23.53 -3.44
C ASP A 131 12.43 22.66 -4.63
N GLN A 132 11.72 21.58 -4.92
CA GLN A 132 12.04 20.62 -5.99
C GLN A 132 11.08 20.68 -7.17
N GLN A 133 10.15 21.64 -7.21
CA GLN A 133 9.09 21.68 -8.22
C GLN A 133 9.60 21.69 -9.67
N ASP A 134 10.76 22.29 -9.90
CA ASP A 134 11.39 22.39 -11.23
C ASP A 134 12.50 21.34 -11.45
N VAL A 135 12.70 20.44 -10.45
CA VAL A 135 13.67 19.35 -10.58
C VAL A 135 13.06 18.20 -11.33
N LYS A 136 13.79 17.61 -12.28
CA LYS A 136 13.37 16.43 -13.04
C LYS A 136 13.34 15.19 -12.13
N ALA A 137 12.42 14.27 -12.42
CA ALA A 137 12.37 13.00 -11.69
C ALA A 137 13.69 12.21 -11.80
N GLY A 138 14.29 12.17 -13.00
CA GLY A 138 15.56 11.49 -13.23
C GLY A 138 15.46 9.96 -13.16
N ASN A 139 16.54 9.29 -13.58
CA ASN A 139 16.72 7.83 -13.50
C ASN A 139 18.20 7.52 -13.29
N GLU A 140 18.63 6.28 -13.49
CA GLU A 140 20.03 5.85 -13.34
C GLU A 140 21.02 6.62 -14.24
N PHE A 141 20.55 7.10 -15.41
CA PHE A 141 21.35 7.82 -16.40
C PHE A 141 21.18 9.35 -16.33
N MET A 142 20.15 9.81 -15.64
CA MET A 142 19.80 11.23 -15.55
C MET A 142 19.65 11.64 -14.09
N ARG A 143 20.48 12.59 -13.64
CA ARG A 143 20.36 13.17 -12.30
C ARG A 143 18.97 13.76 -12.08
N GLY A 144 18.38 13.52 -10.91
CA GLY A 144 17.06 14.01 -10.56
C GLY A 144 16.78 13.92 -9.07
N LEU A 145 15.53 13.64 -8.73
CA LEU A 145 15.04 13.52 -7.37
C LEU A 145 15.70 12.35 -6.60
N SER A 146 15.83 12.50 -5.29
CA SER A 146 16.13 11.37 -4.39
C SER A 146 14.99 10.33 -4.39
N GLY A 147 15.26 9.09 -3.95
CA GLY A 147 14.24 8.04 -3.84
C GLY A 147 13.03 8.48 -3.02
N GLY A 148 13.24 9.08 -1.85
CA GLY A 148 12.15 9.60 -1.03
C GLY A 148 11.34 10.73 -1.71
N ASN A 149 11.99 11.59 -2.49
CA ASN A 149 11.28 12.64 -3.24
C ASN A 149 10.48 12.05 -4.41
N LYS A 150 11.02 11.04 -5.11
CA LYS A 150 10.28 10.29 -6.14
C LYS A 150 9.03 9.64 -5.56
N ARG A 151 9.17 8.99 -4.40
CA ARG A 151 8.04 8.36 -3.72
C ARG A 151 6.96 9.38 -3.35
N ARG A 152 7.36 10.54 -2.80
CA ARG A 152 6.42 11.64 -2.51
C ARG A 152 5.74 12.18 -3.76
N LEU A 153 6.46 12.29 -4.88
CA LEU A 153 5.87 12.69 -6.15
C LEU A 153 4.86 11.66 -6.67
N SER A 154 5.17 10.36 -6.62
CA SER A 154 4.24 9.28 -7.02
C SER A 154 2.95 9.33 -6.21
N ILE A 155 3.05 9.59 -4.90
CA ILE A 155 1.88 9.77 -4.04
C ILE A 155 1.11 11.05 -4.42
N ALA A 156 1.79 12.17 -4.71
CA ALA A 156 1.14 13.41 -5.14
C ALA A 156 0.37 13.23 -6.46
N VAL A 157 0.93 12.47 -7.42
CA VAL A 157 0.26 12.11 -8.67
C VAL A 157 -1.03 11.31 -8.40
N ALA A 158 -0.99 10.34 -7.49
CA ALA A 158 -2.18 9.59 -7.09
C ALA A 158 -3.23 10.48 -6.39
N LEU A 159 -2.79 11.40 -5.53
CA LEU A 159 -3.66 12.38 -4.85
C LEU A 159 -4.32 13.39 -5.79
N ALA A 160 -3.76 13.62 -6.99
CA ALA A 160 -4.39 14.46 -8.01
C ALA A 160 -5.77 13.95 -8.45
N LYS A 161 -6.03 12.65 -8.28
CA LYS A 161 -7.34 12.03 -8.52
C LYS A 161 -8.39 12.39 -7.46
N ARG A 162 -7.99 12.98 -6.31
CA ARG A 162 -8.81 13.22 -5.11
C ARG A 162 -9.48 11.94 -4.58
N PRO A 163 -8.72 10.88 -4.34
CA PRO A 163 -9.30 9.61 -3.92
C PRO A 163 -9.87 9.70 -2.49
N SER A 164 -10.93 8.92 -2.21
CA SER A 164 -11.39 8.64 -0.85
C SER A 164 -10.60 7.50 -0.18
N VAL A 165 -10.01 6.61 -1.00
CA VAL A 165 -9.16 5.52 -0.55
C VAL A 165 -7.85 5.52 -1.35
N LEU A 166 -6.72 5.51 -0.66
CA LEU A 166 -5.38 5.44 -1.26
C LEU A 166 -4.69 4.13 -0.82
N PHE A 167 -4.34 3.30 -1.78
CA PHE A 167 -3.58 2.08 -1.56
C PHE A 167 -2.11 2.29 -1.90
N LEU A 168 -1.21 1.83 -1.02
CA LEU A 168 0.23 1.99 -1.19
C LEU A 168 0.91 0.63 -0.97
N ASP A 169 1.65 0.16 -1.97
CA ASP A 169 2.47 -1.04 -1.80
C ASP A 169 3.87 -0.62 -1.37
N GLU A 170 4.24 -1.00 -0.14
CA GLU A 170 5.54 -0.73 0.50
C GLU A 170 6.05 0.72 0.33
N PRO A 171 5.30 1.76 0.78
CA PRO A 171 5.65 3.16 0.52
C PRO A 171 6.99 3.61 1.10
N THR A 172 7.58 2.86 2.03
CA THR A 172 8.85 3.15 2.69
C THR A 172 9.98 2.23 2.25
N SER A 173 9.75 1.33 1.30
CA SER A 173 10.78 0.43 0.78
C SER A 173 11.82 1.20 -0.06
N GLY A 174 13.09 0.89 0.14
CA GLY A 174 14.18 1.49 -0.65
C GLY A 174 14.48 2.97 -0.35
N VAL A 175 13.89 3.55 0.71
CA VAL A 175 14.23 4.90 1.18
C VAL A 175 14.96 4.87 2.52
N ASP A 176 15.72 5.93 2.82
CA ASP A 176 16.38 6.07 4.11
C ASP A 176 15.36 6.29 5.26
N SER A 177 15.79 6.02 6.51
CA SER A 177 14.92 6.07 7.68
C SER A 177 14.28 7.45 7.90
N ALA A 178 14.99 8.53 7.64
CA ALA A 178 14.45 9.88 7.81
C ALA A 178 13.36 10.18 6.77
N SER A 179 13.59 9.78 5.52
CA SER A 179 12.62 9.87 4.43
C SER A 179 11.38 9.00 4.71
N ALA A 180 11.55 7.79 5.27
CA ALA A 180 10.45 6.90 5.64
C ALA A 180 9.54 7.54 6.70
N VAL A 181 10.11 8.10 7.77
CA VAL A 181 9.36 8.82 8.81
C VAL A 181 8.63 10.03 8.22
N MET A 182 9.30 10.78 7.33
CA MET A 182 8.71 11.93 6.67
C MET A 182 7.52 11.53 5.77
N ILE A 183 7.65 10.45 5.00
CA ILE A 183 6.57 9.88 4.18
C ILE A 183 5.37 9.51 5.07
N MET A 184 5.58 8.82 6.17
CA MET A 184 4.48 8.44 7.07
C MET A 184 3.82 9.64 7.74
N SER A 185 4.61 10.63 8.16
CA SER A 185 4.09 11.85 8.78
C SER A 185 3.18 12.63 7.82
N PHE A 186 3.57 12.77 6.54
CA PHE A 186 2.70 13.47 5.60
C PHE A 186 1.48 12.63 5.20
N LEU A 187 1.59 11.30 5.06
CA LEU A 187 0.45 10.43 4.79
C LEU A 187 -0.60 10.56 5.89
N LYS A 188 -0.18 10.54 7.16
CA LYS A 188 -1.09 10.74 8.29
C LYS A 188 -1.78 12.10 8.23
N LYS A 189 -1.03 13.18 8.02
CA LYS A 189 -1.58 14.54 7.89
C LYS A 189 -2.60 14.65 6.74
N ILE A 190 -2.31 14.03 5.60
CA ILE A 190 -3.23 14.03 4.45
C ILE A 190 -4.48 13.20 4.76
N ALA A 191 -4.34 12.02 5.36
CA ALA A 191 -5.46 11.19 5.77
C ALA A 191 -6.44 12.00 6.65
N GLU A 192 -5.95 12.62 7.69
CA GLU A 192 -6.73 13.45 8.62
C GLU A 192 -7.35 14.68 7.92
N ALA A 193 -6.53 15.48 7.21
CA ALA A 193 -6.97 16.75 6.62
C ALA A 193 -8.01 16.57 5.49
N ARG A 194 -7.95 15.46 4.75
CA ARG A 194 -8.82 15.19 3.59
C ARG A 194 -9.81 14.06 3.84
N SER A 195 -9.85 13.49 5.06
CA SER A 195 -10.66 12.31 5.41
C SER A 195 -10.46 11.13 4.45
N ILE A 196 -9.21 10.89 4.02
CA ILE A 196 -8.84 9.79 3.12
C ILE A 196 -8.51 8.56 3.95
N ILE A 197 -9.00 7.40 3.54
CA ILE A 197 -8.54 6.11 4.05
C ILE A 197 -7.23 5.78 3.33
N ILE A 198 -6.15 5.54 4.08
CA ILE A 198 -4.88 5.07 3.53
C ILE A 198 -4.65 3.64 3.99
N VAL A 199 -4.42 2.74 3.04
CA VAL A 199 -4.07 1.33 3.28
C VAL A 199 -2.70 1.07 2.68
N CYS A 200 -1.73 0.67 3.49
CA CYS A 200 -0.40 0.39 3.01
C CYS A 200 0.12 -0.97 3.49
N THR A 201 0.82 -1.68 2.61
CA THR A 201 1.64 -2.82 3.01
C THR A 201 2.97 -2.30 3.53
N ILE A 202 3.48 -2.88 4.60
CA ILE A 202 4.78 -2.51 5.16
C ILE A 202 5.56 -3.79 5.50
N HIS A 203 6.84 -3.79 5.18
CA HIS A 203 7.76 -4.83 5.58
C HIS A 203 8.65 -4.30 6.71
N GLN A 204 8.60 -4.92 7.90
CA GLN A 204 9.45 -4.65 9.07
C GLN A 204 9.65 -3.15 9.37
N PRO A 205 8.60 -2.40 9.77
CA PRO A 205 8.74 -0.98 10.05
C PRO A 205 9.59 -0.73 11.30
N PRO A 206 10.54 0.22 11.28
CA PRO A 206 11.16 0.70 12.51
C PRO A 206 10.10 1.35 13.42
N ALA A 207 10.34 1.42 14.73
CA ALA A 207 9.40 1.93 15.72
C ALA A 207 8.88 3.35 15.37
N SER A 208 9.76 4.20 14.84
CA SER A 208 9.41 5.58 14.43
C SER A 208 8.42 5.64 13.24
N VAL A 209 8.46 4.65 12.34
CA VAL A 209 7.51 4.50 11.24
C VAL A 209 6.22 3.87 11.74
N PHE A 210 6.33 2.85 12.61
CA PHE A 210 5.18 2.16 13.20
C PHE A 210 4.27 3.10 13.99
N ALA A 211 4.82 4.03 14.72
CA ALA A 211 4.08 5.06 15.47
C ALA A 211 3.20 5.97 14.57
N GLY A 212 3.40 5.96 13.27
CA GLY A 212 2.60 6.72 12.30
C GLY A 212 1.27 6.06 11.92
N PHE A 213 1.03 4.80 12.30
CA PHE A 213 -0.20 4.08 11.95
C PHE A 213 -1.29 4.24 13.01
N ASP A 214 -2.54 4.34 12.57
CA ASP A 214 -3.71 4.33 13.45
C ASP A 214 -4.16 2.90 13.73
N ASN A 215 -4.20 2.09 12.68
CA ASN A 215 -4.59 0.69 12.75
C ASN A 215 -3.52 -0.19 12.09
N CYS A 216 -3.44 -1.42 12.54
CA CYS A 216 -2.63 -2.42 11.86
C CYS A 216 -3.39 -3.75 11.72
N MET A 217 -3.07 -4.46 10.65
CA MET A 217 -3.46 -5.84 10.37
C MET A 217 -2.18 -6.66 10.22
N VAL A 218 -2.02 -7.65 11.05
CA VAL A 218 -0.91 -8.61 10.97
C VAL A 218 -1.39 -9.86 10.28
N LEU A 219 -0.76 -10.19 9.15
CA LEU A 219 -1.04 -11.42 8.39
C LEU A 219 0.05 -12.46 8.66
N SER A 220 -0.37 -13.72 8.80
CA SER A 220 0.49 -14.88 8.80
C SER A 220 -0.19 -16.00 8.02
N MET A 221 0.51 -16.59 7.04
CA MET A 221 0.00 -17.69 6.20
C MET A 221 -1.42 -17.43 5.63
N GLY A 222 -1.68 -16.21 5.17
CA GLY A 222 -2.99 -15.82 4.63
C GLY A 222 -4.10 -15.61 5.67
N ARG A 223 -3.80 -15.65 6.96
CA ARG A 223 -4.76 -15.44 8.07
C ARG A 223 -4.43 -14.17 8.83
N VAL A 224 -5.45 -13.59 9.47
CA VAL A 224 -5.28 -12.41 10.34
C VAL A 224 -4.87 -12.89 11.74
N ALA A 225 -3.64 -12.58 12.15
CA ALA A 225 -3.17 -12.80 13.52
C ALA A 225 -3.57 -11.65 14.46
N TYR A 226 -3.67 -10.43 13.95
CA TYR A 226 -4.14 -9.26 14.67
C TYR A 226 -4.82 -8.27 13.72
N PHE A 227 -5.90 -7.65 14.19
CA PHE A 227 -6.48 -6.49 13.55
C PHE A 227 -7.03 -5.53 14.62
N GLY A 228 -6.53 -4.31 14.64
CA GLY A 228 -6.94 -3.32 15.63
C GLY A 228 -6.07 -2.06 15.60
N LYS A 229 -6.14 -1.25 16.67
CA LYS A 229 -5.30 -0.06 16.82
C LYS A 229 -3.83 -0.46 16.94
N ALA A 230 -2.95 0.30 16.29
CA ALA A 230 -1.52 0.01 16.28
C ALA A 230 -0.91 0.09 17.70
N ASP A 231 -1.34 1.03 18.53
CA ASP A 231 -0.89 1.22 19.91
C ASP A 231 -1.32 0.09 20.86
N SER A 232 -2.44 -0.58 20.58
CA SER A 232 -2.98 -1.67 21.42
C SER A 232 -2.45 -3.06 21.06
N MET A 233 -1.61 -3.17 20.01
CA MET A 233 -1.09 -4.44 19.54
C MET A 233 -0.25 -5.18 20.61
N GLY A 234 0.60 -4.46 21.35
CA GLY A 234 1.41 -5.03 22.41
C GLY A 234 0.58 -5.62 23.57
N GLU A 235 -0.46 -4.91 24.00
CA GLU A 235 -1.38 -5.37 25.04
C GLU A 235 -2.14 -6.63 24.60
N TYR A 236 -2.57 -6.68 23.33
CA TYR A 236 -3.23 -7.87 22.79
C TYR A 236 -2.33 -9.11 22.85
N PHE A 237 -1.09 -9.02 22.36
CA PHE A 237 -0.18 -10.17 22.38
C PHE A 237 0.23 -10.56 23.80
N ALA A 238 0.39 -9.60 24.69
CA ALA A 238 0.61 -9.89 26.12
C ALA A 238 -0.58 -10.64 26.74
N SER A 239 -1.81 -10.29 26.40
CA SER A 239 -3.03 -10.94 26.93
C SER A 239 -3.17 -12.41 26.54
N ILE A 240 -2.55 -12.82 25.44
CA ILE A 240 -2.52 -14.22 24.95
C ILE A 240 -1.21 -14.94 25.32
N GLY A 241 -0.44 -14.40 26.27
CA GLY A 241 0.77 -15.04 26.81
C GLY A 241 2.07 -14.69 26.10
N ASN A 242 2.06 -13.79 25.12
CA ASN A 242 3.25 -13.35 24.38
C ASN A 242 3.60 -11.91 24.76
N THR A 243 4.24 -11.73 25.93
CA THR A 243 4.62 -10.42 26.44
C THR A 243 5.87 -9.90 25.71
N PRO A 244 5.81 -8.72 25.05
CA PRO A 244 6.98 -8.14 24.42
C PRO A 244 8.03 -7.78 25.48
N PRO A 245 9.33 -8.04 25.23
CA PRO A 245 10.41 -7.57 26.10
C PRO A 245 10.43 -6.05 26.23
N PRO A 246 10.93 -5.50 27.36
CA PRO A 246 11.13 -4.05 27.47
C PRO A 246 11.96 -3.48 26.33
N ASP A 247 11.65 -2.28 25.89
CA ASP A 247 12.37 -1.54 24.84
C ASP A 247 12.44 -2.21 23.45
N THR A 248 11.59 -3.22 23.21
CA THR A 248 11.52 -3.90 21.92
C THR A 248 10.57 -3.19 20.96
N ASN A 249 10.95 -3.12 19.68
CA ASN A 249 10.04 -2.69 18.62
C ASN A 249 8.87 -3.69 18.52
N ILE A 250 7.67 -3.27 18.89
CA ILE A 250 6.50 -4.14 18.93
C ILE A 250 6.18 -4.77 17.56
N ALA A 251 6.40 -4.01 16.45
CA ALA A 251 6.17 -4.55 15.12
C ALA A 251 7.15 -5.68 14.79
N GLU A 252 8.42 -5.52 15.14
CA GLU A 252 9.46 -6.55 14.95
C GLU A 252 9.16 -7.79 15.79
N PHE A 253 8.89 -7.60 17.08
CA PHE A 253 8.52 -8.68 17.98
C PHE A 253 7.34 -9.52 17.46
N VAL A 254 6.28 -8.85 17.01
CA VAL A 254 5.09 -9.55 16.50
C VAL A 254 5.37 -10.24 15.17
N LEU A 255 6.17 -9.62 14.29
CA LEU A 255 6.54 -10.23 13.02
C LEU A 255 7.40 -11.50 13.23
N ASP A 256 8.30 -11.49 14.18
CA ASP A 256 9.09 -12.68 14.55
C ASP A 256 8.20 -13.77 15.14
N LEU A 257 7.25 -13.39 16.00
CA LEU A 257 6.30 -14.33 16.61
C LEU A 257 5.40 -15.05 15.59
N VAL A 258 4.95 -14.34 14.55
CA VAL A 258 4.06 -14.89 13.53
C VAL A 258 4.81 -15.47 12.32
N ASN A 259 6.13 -15.41 12.33
CA ASN A 259 6.97 -15.98 11.28
C ASN A 259 7.11 -17.49 11.48
N THR A 260 6.58 -18.27 10.54
CA THR A 260 6.61 -19.74 10.59
C THR A 260 7.77 -20.35 9.82
N ASP A 261 8.61 -19.55 9.17
CA ASP A 261 9.73 -20.04 8.35
C ASP A 261 10.81 -20.77 9.18
N PHE A 262 10.82 -20.56 10.50
CA PHE A 262 11.79 -21.15 11.44
C PHE A 262 11.18 -22.13 12.43
N THR A 263 9.90 -22.50 12.27
CA THR A 263 9.29 -23.54 13.14
C THR A 263 9.66 -24.90 12.56
N PRO A 264 10.43 -25.78 13.28
CA PRO A 264 10.63 -27.16 12.86
C PRO A 264 9.25 -27.85 12.80
N GLU A 265 9.03 -28.66 11.77
CA GLU A 265 7.86 -29.54 11.62
C GLU A 265 7.69 -30.49 12.80
#